data_7fc06f86b0a715585f50f4362a0c1522
#
_entry.id   7fc06f86b0a715585f50f4362a0c1522
#
_cell.length_a   1.000
_cell.length_b   1.000
_cell.length_c   1.000
_cell.angle_alpha   90.00
_cell.angle_beta   90.00
_cell.angle_gamma   90.00
#
_symmetry.space_group_name_H-M   'P 1'
#
loop_
_entity.id
_entity.type
_entity.pdbx_description
1 polymer ?
#
loop_
_entity_poly.entity_id
_entity_poly.type
_entity_poly.pdbx_seq_one_letter_code
_entity_poly.pdbx_strand_id
1 'polypeptide(L)'
;EISLGLVGSEMCIRDRDIYKERKLLGEKLVSPILKAIDYDVEHTVFSFIPNTAEVAFYGMLEGFDNYLNELKVRKIEELGHNPSHEELEKILSWRIRSEKVAIKDIKLRTFIAEGNSRNDLAAHVYDITYGSLVPHVDNLVIIDDSIVRGTTLKQSIISILDRLNPKKIVIVSSSPQVRYPDYYGIDMASMDQFIAFKAAIELLKERDMKDVIARAYHKSKNQTGLPKEQMVNYVKEIYAPFTNEEIAAKMVELLTPKGTRAKVEIVYQTLDGLHEACPSHTGDWYFSGDYPTPGGVKLVNQAFIDYIEKIYQF
;
A
#
# COMPACT_ATOMS: atom_id res chain seq x y z
N GLU A 1 -9.48 33.96 9.72
CA GLU A 1 -9.95 32.57 9.42
C GLU A 1 -8.86 31.71 8.78
N ILE A 2 -8.09 32.21 7.80
CA ILE A 2 -6.97 31.48 7.19
C ILE A 2 -5.84 31.25 8.21
N SER A 3 -5.59 32.19 9.10
CA SER A 3 -4.58 32.05 10.16
C SER A 3 -4.95 30.97 11.21
N LEU A 4 -6.23 30.78 11.51
CA LEU A 4 -6.69 29.72 12.41
C LEU A 4 -6.52 28.32 11.82
N GLY A 5 -6.72 28.16 10.52
CA GLY A 5 -6.44 26.90 9.82
C GLY A 5 -4.94 26.55 9.79
N LEU A 6 -4.07 27.54 9.59
CA LEU A 6 -2.62 27.38 9.67
C LEU A 6 -2.13 27.10 11.10
N VAL A 7 -2.70 27.79 12.09
CA VAL A 7 -2.40 27.55 13.52
C VAL A 7 -2.82 26.14 13.93
N GLY A 8 -3.95 25.63 13.48
CA GLY A 8 -4.37 24.25 13.70
C GLY A 8 -3.43 23.23 13.04
N SER A 9 -2.95 23.51 11.84
CA SER A 9 -1.96 22.70 11.15
C SER A 9 -0.60 22.73 11.86
N GLU A 10 -0.14 23.90 12.32
CA GLU A 10 1.09 24.03 13.11
C GLU A 10 0.98 23.34 14.49
N MET A 11 -0.16 23.41 15.16
CA MET A 11 -0.38 22.68 16.41
C MET A 11 -0.27 21.17 16.20
N CYS A 12 -0.87 20.62 15.14
CA CYS A 12 -0.70 19.20 14.80
C CYS A 12 0.76 18.83 14.55
N ILE A 13 1.54 19.70 13.89
CA ILE A 13 2.96 19.48 13.64
C ILE A 13 3.78 19.56 14.92
N ARG A 14 3.42 20.43 15.88
CA ARG A 14 4.14 20.57 17.16
C ARG A 14 3.82 19.47 18.16
N ASP A 15 2.58 19.01 18.19
CA ASP A 15 2.12 18.02 19.17
C ASP A 15 2.36 16.57 18.72
N ARG A 16 2.66 16.35 17.44
CA ARG A 16 2.88 15.02 16.85
C ARG A 16 4.11 15.01 15.96
N ASP A 17 4.95 14.03 16.17
CA ASP A 17 6.11 13.80 15.34
C ASP A 17 5.72 12.90 14.14
N ILE A 18 5.18 13.53 13.09
CA ILE A 18 4.78 12.84 11.85
C ILE A 18 5.93 12.04 11.25
N TYR A 19 7.16 12.49 11.40
CA TYR A 19 8.34 11.76 10.94
C TYR A 19 8.49 10.43 11.68
N LYS A 20 8.33 10.44 13.02
CA LYS A 20 8.37 9.21 13.84
C LYS A 20 7.20 8.28 13.51
N GLU A 21 5.98 8.81 13.37
CA GLU A 21 4.82 8.00 13.00
C GLU A 21 5.04 7.30 11.65
N ARG A 22 5.55 8.01 10.64
CA ARG A 22 5.89 7.41 9.33
C ARG A 22 6.99 6.35 9.44
N LYS A 23 7.99 6.56 10.28
CA LYS A 23 9.02 5.53 10.54
C LYS A 23 8.41 4.29 11.18
N LEU A 24 7.57 4.45 12.20
CA LEU A 24 6.88 3.34 12.85
C LEU A 24 6.00 2.57 11.87
N LEU A 25 5.30 3.24 10.93
CA LEU A 25 4.57 2.56 9.87
C LEU A 25 5.47 1.64 9.06
N GLY A 26 6.69 2.07 8.73
CA GLY A 26 7.66 1.23 8.03
C GLY A 26 8.14 0.05 8.87
N GLU A 27 8.43 0.26 10.15
CA GLU A 27 8.87 -0.77 11.09
C GLU A 27 7.82 -1.88 11.24
N LYS A 28 6.53 -1.54 11.33
CA LYS A 28 5.42 -2.50 11.43
C LYS A 28 5.27 -3.40 10.21
N LEU A 29 5.88 -3.06 9.09
CA LEU A 29 5.85 -3.85 7.86
C LEU A 29 6.89 -4.97 7.80
N VAL A 30 7.84 -5.04 8.73
CA VAL A 30 8.92 -6.04 8.72
C VAL A 30 8.36 -7.47 8.72
N SER A 31 7.44 -7.79 9.64
CA SER A 31 6.88 -9.15 9.74
C SER A 31 6.11 -9.60 8.48
N PRO A 32 5.20 -8.82 7.90
CA PRO A 32 4.54 -9.22 6.66
C PRO A 32 5.49 -9.29 5.46
N ILE A 33 6.51 -8.43 5.38
CA ILE A 33 7.52 -8.48 4.31
C ILE A 33 8.38 -9.74 4.45
N LEU A 34 8.82 -10.11 5.66
CA LEU A 34 9.57 -11.35 5.90
C LEU A 34 8.83 -12.57 5.37
N LYS A 35 7.51 -12.66 5.62
CA LYS A 35 6.67 -13.73 5.06
C LYS A 35 6.65 -13.70 3.53
N ALA A 36 6.51 -12.51 2.95
CA ALA A 36 6.45 -12.35 1.50
C ALA A 36 7.77 -12.72 0.78
N ILE A 37 8.92 -12.55 1.43
CA ILE A 37 10.23 -12.95 0.89
C ILE A 37 10.69 -14.33 1.38
N ASP A 38 9.81 -15.12 2.00
CA ASP A 38 10.13 -16.44 2.54
C ASP A 38 11.32 -16.40 3.53
N TYR A 39 11.46 -15.32 4.29
CA TYR A 39 12.58 -15.00 5.22
C TYR A 39 13.98 -14.93 4.57
N ASP A 40 14.06 -14.87 3.25
CA ASP A 40 15.32 -14.76 2.49
C ASP A 40 15.78 -13.30 2.42
N VAL A 41 16.32 -12.79 3.53
CA VAL A 41 16.84 -11.42 3.63
C VAL A 41 18.17 -11.27 2.86
N GLU A 42 18.95 -12.33 2.74
CA GLU A 42 20.26 -12.33 2.07
C GLU A 42 20.12 -12.02 0.57
N HIS A 43 19.13 -12.64 -0.08
CA HIS A 43 18.84 -12.43 -1.50
C HIS A 43 17.66 -11.46 -1.67
N THR A 44 17.61 -10.40 -0.87
CA THR A 44 16.58 -9.36 -0.97
C THR A 44 17.21 -7.98 -1.02
N VAL A 45 16.78 -7.18 -1.99
CA VAL A 45 17.13 -5.76 -2.13
C VAL A 45 15.92 -4.93 -1.79
N PHE A 46 16.11 -3.95 -0.89
CA PHE A 46 15.08 -3.05 -0.43
C PHE A 46 15.20 -1.68 -1.10
N SER A 47 14.08 -1.12 -1.55
CA SER A 47 14.01 0.18 -2.19
C SER A 47 12.68 0.89 -1.87
N PHE A 48 12.49 2.09 -2.41
CA PHE A 48 11.26 2.86 -2.25
C PHE A 48 10.90 3.61 -3.54
N ILE A 49 9.61 3.94 -3.66
CA ILE A 49 9.11 4.82 -4.72
C ILE A 49 9.23 6.27 -4.23
N PRO A 50 10.06 7.11 -4.89
CA PRO A 50 10.21 8.51 -4.48
C PRO A 50 8.89 9.28 -4.69
N ASN A 51 8.54 10.27 -3.79
CA ASN A 51 9.38 10.77 -2.69
C ASN A 51 8.71 10.47 -1.33
N THR A 52 7.38 10.28 -1.29
CA THR A 52 6.59 10.27 -0.04
C THR A 52 6.87 9.05 0.84
N ALA A 53 7.23 7.92 0.23
CA ALA A 53 7.52 6.67 0.94
C ALA A 53 8.89 6.65 1.65
N GLU A 54 9.77 7.63 1.42
CA GLU A 54 11.15 7.60 1.91
C GLU A 54 11.27 7.46 3.42
N VAL A 55 10.42 8.15 4.18
CA VAL A 55 10.47 8.09 5.65
C VAL A 55 10.04 6.74 6.19
N ALA A 56 8.98 6.14 5.60
CA ALA A 56 8.56 4.78 5.94
C ALA A 56 9.62 3.75 5.54
N PHE A 57 10.33 3.97 4.42
CA PHE A 57 11.46 3.15 4.02
C PHE A 57 12.58 3.12 5.08
N TYR A 58 12.96 4.27 5.64
CA TYR A 58 13.96 4.28 6.71
C TYR A 58 13.49 3.53 7.96
N GLY A 59 12.22 3.64 8.34
CA GLY A 59 11.66 2.86 9.44
C GLY A 59 11.67 1.35 9.15
N MET A 60 11.32 0.96 7.94
CA MET A 60 11.41 -0.43 7.49
C MET A 60 12.85 -0.96 7.61
N LEU A 61 13.85 -0.22 7.13
CA LEU A 61 15.26 -0.62 7.24
C LEU A 61 15.70 -0.77 8.70
N GLU A 62 15.35 0.17 9.59
CA GLU A 62 15.66 0.06 11.02
C GLU A 62 15.03 -1.21 11.63
N GLY A 63 13.78 -1.51 11.28
CA GLY A 63 13.12 -2.73 11.73
C GLY A 63 13.81 -4.01 11.20
N PHE A 64 14.26 -4.01 9.97
CA PHE A 64 15.04 -5.12 9.40
C PHE A 64 16.43 -5.23 10.02
N ASP A 65 17.11 -4.13 10.35
CA ASP A 65 18.39 -4.15 11.07
C ASP A 65 18.22 -4.75 12.46
N ASN A 66 17.14 -4.42 13.18
CA ASN A 66 16.81 -5.02 14.45
C ASN A 66 16.60 -6.53 14.31
N TYR A 67 15.79 -6.96 13.35
CA TYR A 67 15.59 -8.38 13.04
C TYR A 67 16.91 -9.11 12.70
N LEU A 68 17.76 -8.48 11.89
CA LEU A 68 19.05 -9.03 11.51
C LEU A 68 19.98 -9.16 12.70
N ASN A 69 19.97 -8.18 13.63
CA ASN A 69 20.75 -8.24 14.86
C ASN A 69 20.30 -9.39 15.76
N GLU A 70 19.00 -9.64 15.89
CA GLU A 70 18.49 -10.82 16.61
C GLU A 70 18.93 -12.14 15.95
N LEU A 71 18.94 -12.19 14.61
CA LEU A 71 19.45 -13.35 13.88
C LEU A 71 20.94 -13.58 14.13
N LYS A 72 21.75 -12.50 14.14
CA LYS A 72 23.20 -12.57 14.43
C LYS A 72 23.45 -13.11 15.84
N VAL A 73 22.71 -12.64 16.82
CA VAL A 73 22.84 -13.12 18.22
C VAL A 73 22.56 -14.62 18.25
N ARG A 74 21.43 -15.07 17.68
CA ARG A 74 21.08 -16.50 17.63
C ARG A 74 22.15 -17.34 16.93
N LYS A 75 22.68 -16.83 15.81
CA LYS A 75 23.75 -17.54 15.07
C LYS A 75 25.05 -17.64 15.87
N ILE A 76 25.40 -16.60 16.61
CA ILE A 76 26.59 -16.63 17.49
C ILE A 76 26.36 -17.61 18.66
N GLU A 77 25.16 -17.67 19.25
CA GLU A 77 24.82 -18.63 20.28
C GLU A 77 24.89 -20.09 19.77
N GLU A 78 24.44 -20.34 18.53
CA GLU A 78 24.53 -21.66 17.85
C GLU A 78 25.98 -22.15 17.65
N LEU A 79 26.94 -21.24 17.52
CA LEU A 79 28.38 -21.59 17.38
C LEU A 79 28.97 -22.14 18.70
N GLY A 80 28.31 -21.92 19.84
CA GLY A 80 28.74 -22.39 21.15
C GLY A 80 29.93 -21.64 21.75
N HIS A 81 30.73 -22.33 22.57
CA HIS A 81 31.88 -21.72 23.25
C HIS A 81 33.11 -21.65 22.35
N ASN A 82 33.74 -20.50 22.25
CA ASN A 82 34.96 -20.19 21.49
C ASN A 82 34.79 -20.20 19.95
N PRO A 83 33.87 -19.41 19.37
CA PRO A 83 33.81 -19.23 17.93
C PRO A 83 35.10 -18.57 17.41
N SER A 84 35.52 -18.96 16.21
CA SER A 84 36.68 -18.34 15.56
C SER A 84 36.40 -16.89 15.16
N HIS A 85 37.45 -16.10 15.01
CA HIS A 85 37.34 -14.71 14.55
C HIS A 85 36.64 -14.64 13.17
N GLU A 86 36.99 -15.54 12.26
CA GLU A 86 36.44 -15.63 10.91
C GLU A 86 34.93 -15.93 10.91
N GLU A 87 34.46 -16.84 11.76
CA GLU A 87 33.04 -17.15 11.91
C GLU A 87 32.25 -15.95 12.45
N LEU A 88 32.81 -15.27 13.46
CA LEU A 88 32.19 -14.05 14.00
C LEU A 88 32.16 -12.93 12.96
N GLU A 89 33.26 -12.70 12.24
CA GLU A 89 33.33 -11.67 11.21
C GLU A 89 32.30 -11.91 10.10
N LYS A 90 32.15 -13.16 9.66
CA LYS A 90 31.13 -13.56 8.67
C LYS A 90 29.73 -13.21 9.13
N ILE A 91 29.33 -13.53 10.38
CA ILE A 91 28.01 -13.23 10.90
C ILE A 91 27.82 -11.71 11.08
N LEU A 92 28.81 -11.04 11.67
CA LEU A 92 28.73 -9.62 11.97
C LEU A 92 28.78 -8.74 10.71
N SER A 93 29.31 -9.25 9.59
CA SER A 93 29.33 -8.53 8.31
C SER A 93 27.98 -8.50 7.61
N TRP A 94 27.02 -9.31 8.01
CA TRP A 94 25.66 -9.28 7.42
C TRP A 94 25.05 -7.89 7.47
N ARG A 95 24.48 -7.45 6.37
CA ARG A 95 23.83 -6.14 6.23
C ARG A 95 22.57 -6.27 5.39
N ILE A 96 21.61 -5.42 5.66
CA ILE A 96 20.46 -5.23 4.80
C ILE A 96 20.93 -4.57 3.49
N ARG A 97 20.55 -5.14 2.36
CA ARG A 97 20.86 -4.59 1.03
C ARG A 97 19.82 -3.57 0.65
N SER A 98 20.16 -2.31 0.72
CA SER A 98 19.26 -1.20 0.35
C SER A 98 19.85 -0.41 -0.81
N GLU A 99 19.04 -0.22 -1.86
CA GLU A 99 19.46 0.43 -3.09
C GLU A 99 18.39 1.43 -3.55
N LYS A 100 18.81 2.51 -4.16
CA LYS A 100 17.89 3.42 -4.83
C LYS A 100 17.60 2.92 -6.24
N VAL A 101 16.71 1.95 -6.34
CA VAL A 101 16.40 1.26 -7.61
C VAL A 101 15.56 2.15 -8.53
N ALA A 102 14.56 2.85 -8.00
CA ALA A 102 13.72 3.76 -8.76
C ALA A 102 14.15 5.23 -8.50
N ILE A 103 14.40 5.97 -9.57
CA ILE A 103 14.74 7.39 -9.53
C ILE A 103 13.64 8.15 -10.27
N LYS A 104 13.02 9.12 -9.61
CA LYS A 104 12.02 9.97 -10.23
C LYS A 104 12.65 11.23 -10.82
N ASP A 105 12.39 11.53 -12.09
CA ASP A 105 12.76 12.82 -12.65
C ASP A 105 11.91 13.93 -12.03
N ILE A 106 12.57 14.83 -11.30
CA ILE A 106 11.95 15.93 -10.53
C ILE A 106 11.17 16.90 -11.43
N LYS A 107 11.49 16.99 -12.71
CA LYS A 107 10.88 17.93 -13.66
C LYS A 107 9.51 17.46 -14.16
N LEU A 108 9.18 16.17 -14.05
CA LEU A 108 7.93 15.63 -14.57
C LEU A 108 6.93 15.37 -13.45
N ARG A 109 5.83 16.14 -13.44
CA ARG A 109 4.68 15.94 -12.54
C ARG A 109 3.54 15.29 -13.31
N THR A 110 3.38 13.97 -13.18
CA THR A 110 2.41 13.15 -13.92
C THR A 110 0.94 13.51 -13.69
N PHE A 111 0.61 14.14 -12.55
CA PHE A 111 -0.76 14.50 -12.22
C PHE A 111 -1.22 15.86 -12.80
N ILE A 112 -0.33 16.61 -13.45
CA ILE A 112 -0.67 17.89 -14.09
C ILE A 112 -1.01 17.71 -15.58
N ALA A 113 -0.68 16.56 -16.18
CA ALA A 113 -0.96 16.28 -17.58
C ALA A 113 -2.39 15.76 -17.79
N GLU A 114 -3.11 16.33 -18.75
CA GLU A 114 -4.45 15.90 -19.14
C GLU A 114 -4.41 14.82 -20.24
N GLY A 115 -5.31 13.82 -20.12
CA GLY A 115 -5.63 12.86 -21.18
C GLY A 115 -4.54 11.82 -21.53
N ASN A 116 -4.43 11.46 -22.80
CA ASN A 116 -3.56 10.39 -23.33
C ASN A 116 -2.05 10.66 -23.12
N SER A 117 -1.64 11.93 -22.97
CA SER A 117 -0.25 12.29 -22.65
C SER A 117 0.22 11.82 -21.27
N ARG A 118 -0.73 11.50 -20.36
CA ARG A 118 -0.43 10.94 -19.02
C ARG A 118 0.21 9.56 -19.10
N ASN A 119 -0.19 8.74 -20.06
CA ASN A 119 0.30 7.36 -20.21
C ASN A 119 1.73 7.33 -20.74
N ASP A 120 2.06 8.19 -21.70
CA ASP A 120 3.41 8.30 -22.25
C ASP A 120 4.37 8.95 -21.26
N LEU A 121 3.91 9.96 -20.50
CA LEU A 121 4.69 10.60 -19.44
C LEU A 121 4.98 9.64 -18.28
N ALA A 122 4.02 8.80 -17.88
CA ALA A 122 4.21 7.84 -16.80
C ALA A 122 5.33 6.83 -17.09
N ALA A 123 5.52 6.45 -18.36
CA ALA A 123 6.59 5.56 -18.79
C ALA A 123 8.00 6.17 -18.72
N HIS A 124 8.11 7.50 -18.67
CA HIS A 124 9.39 8.24 -18.69
C HIS A 124 9.71 8.96 -17.37
N VAL A 125 8.85 8.86 -16.36
CA VAL A 125 9.02 9.57 -15.08
C VAL A 125 10.02 8.88 -14.17
N TYR A 126 10.21 7.58 -14.33
CA TYR A 126 11.09 6.78 -13.49
C TYR A 126 12.21 6.16 -14.29
N ASP A 127 13.44 6.41 -13.84
CA ASP A 127 14.63 5.69 -14.26
C ASP A 127 14.97 4.59 -13.27
N ILE A 128 15.72 3.57 -13.70
CA ILE A 128 16.18 2.46 -12.86
C ILE A 128 17.70 2.37 -12.82
N THR A 129 18.21 2.01 -11.66
CA THR A 129 19.64 1.73 -11.48
C THR A 129 19.91 0.27 -11.81
N TYR A 130 20.60 0.02 -12.93
CA TYR A 130 21.05 -1.31 -13.31
C TYR A 130 22.19 -1.79 -12.41
N GLY A 131 22.27 -3.11 -12.18
CA GLY A 131 23.31 -3.72 -11.35
C GLY A 131 23.03 -3.65 -9.85
N SER A 132 21.88 -3.14 -9.44
CA SER A 132 21.45 -3.06 -8.03
C SER A 132 21.04 -4.41 -7.45
N LEU A 133 20.73 -5.41 -8.29
CA LEU A 133 20.33 -6.76 -7.86
C LEU A 133 20.91 -7.83 -8.77
N VAL A 134 20.97 -9.06 -8.28
CA VAL A 134 21.37 -10.25 -9.04
C VAL A 134 20.14 -10.82 -9.75
N PRO A 135 20.10 -10.80 -11.11
CA PRO A 135 18.95 -11.26 -11.87
C PRO A 135 18.57 -12.72 -11.54
N HIS A 136 17.27 -12.99 -11.45
CA HIS A 136 16.67 -14.31 -11.19
C HIS A 136 17.00 -14.93 -9.81
N VAL A 137 17.81 -14.26 -8.99
CA VAL A 137 18.20 -14.69 -7.64
C VAL A 137 17.53 -13.80 -6.61
N ASP A 138 17.71 -12.49 -6.74
CA ASP A 138 17.25 -11.54 -5.73
C ASP A 138 15.75 -11.25 -5.80
N ASN A 139 15.14 -11.15 -4.65
CA ASN A 139 13.84 -10.50 -4.46
C ASN A 139 14.04 -8.98 -4.45
N LEU A 140 13.09 -8.24 -4.99
CA LEU A 140 13.04 -6.79 -4.92
C LEU A 140 11.83 -6.36 -4.09
N VAL A 141 12.08 -5.78 -2.92
CA VAL A 141 11.06 -5.17 -2.06
C VAL A 141 11.07 -3.68 -2.30
N ILE A 142 9.92 -3.12 -2.70
CA ILE A 142 9.79 -1.69 -2.94
C ILE A 142 8.59 -1.11 -2.20
N ILE A 143 8.84 -0.13 -1.31
CA ILE A 143 7.79 0.49 -0.51
C ILE A 143 7.23 1.74 -1.19
N ASP A 144 5.90 1.87 -1.14
CA ASP A 144 5.14 3.06 -1.52
C ASP A 144 4.33 3.57 -0.33
N ASP A 145 3.85 4.81 -0.38
CA ASP A 145 3.03 5.40 0.68
C ASP A 145 1.61 4.82 0.69
N SER A 146 0.98 4.70 -0.47
CA SER A 146 -0.36 4.14 -0.62
C SER A 146 -0.65 3.66 -2.04
N ILE A 147 -1.53 2.66 -2.16
CA ILE A 147 -2.01 2.17 -3.45
C ILE A 147 -3.51 2.44 -3.53
N VAL A 148 -3.89 3.49 -4.24
CA VAL A 148 -5.31 3.87 -4.44
C VAL A 148 -5.82 3.33 -5.77
N ARG A 149 -5.34 3.89 -6.89
CA ARG A 149 -5.77 3.51 -8.25
C ARG A 149 -4.92 2.39 -8.85
N GLY A 150 -3.66 2.33 -8.44
CA GLY A 150 -2.67 1.44 -9.00
C GLY A 150 -2.24 1.77 -10.44
N THR A 151 -2.67 2.90 -10.99
CA THR A 151 -2.38 3.27 -12.39
C THR A 151 -0.89 3.35 -12.66
N THR A 152 -0.14 4.04 -11.79
CA THR A 152 1.32 4.19 -11.91
C THR A 152 2.02 2.84 -11.79
N LEU A 153 1.57 1.96 -10.89
CA LEU A 153 2.10 0.62 -10.74
C LEU A 153 1.91 -0.20 -12.03
N LYS A 154 0.68 -0.20 -12.57
CA LYS A 154 0.34 -0.95 -13.78
C LYS A 154 1.05 -0.44 -15.02
N GLN A 155 1.09 0.86 -15.22
CA GLN A 155 1.58 1.47 -16.46
C GLN A 155 3.09 1.59 -16.53
N SER A 156 3.76 1.74 -15.37
CA SER A 156 5.19 2.06 -15.33
C SER A 156 5.97 1.16 -14.40
N ILE A 157 5.70 1.23 -13.11
CA ILE A 157 6.60 0.71 -12.06
C ILE A 157 6.88 -0.78 -12.23
N ILE A 158 5.86 -1.62 -12.34
CA ILE A 158 6.03 -3.08 -12.44
C ILE A 158 6.85 -3.42 -13.69
N SER A 159 6.51 -2.81 -14.85
CA SER A 159 7.22 -3.08 -16.11
C SER A 159 8.68 -2.63 -16.09
N ILE A 160 8.97 -1.50 -15.43
CA ILE A 160 10.33 -0.97 -15.31
C ILE A 160 11.15 -1.86 -14.37
N LEU A 161 10.61 -2.24 -13.22
CA LEU A 161 11.28 -3.12 -12.26
C LEU A 161 11.52 -4.53 -12.83
N ASP A 162 10.60 -5.05 -13.65
CA ASP A 162 10.73 -6.35 -14.30
C ASP A 162 11.93 -6.41 -15.29
N ARG A 163 12.40 -5.25 -15.79
CA ARG A 163 13.61 -5.17 -16.63
C ARG A 163 14.88 -5.58 -15.88
N LEU A 164 14.90 -5.46 -14.57
CA LEU A 164 16.01 -5.92 -13.72
C LEU A 164 16.05 -7.44 -13.54
N ASN A 165 15.03 -8.16 -14.02
CA ASN A 165 14.84 -9.59 -13.90
C ASN A 165 14.91 -10.11 -12.44
N PRO A 166 14.22 -9.49 -11.47
CA PRO A 166 14.21 -10.04 -10.13
C PRO A 166 13.48 -11.40 -10.10
N LYS A 167 13.79 -12.24 -9.12
CA LYS A 167 13.05 -13.46 -8.83
C LYS A 167 11.60 -13.14 -8.45
N LYS A 168 11.42 -12.11 -7.63
CA LYS A 168 10.12 -11.66 -7.11
C LYS A 168 10.13 -10.15 -6.91
N ILE A 169 9.03 -9.49 -7.20
CA ILE A 169 8.78 -8.09 -6.88
C ILE A 169 7.72 -8.05 -5.77
N VAL A 170 8.09 -7.52 -4.62
CA VAL A 170 7.18 -7.30 -3.49
C VAL A 170 6.93 -5.80 -3.38
N ILE A 171 5.73 -5.36 -3.75
CA ILE A 171 5.29 -3.98 -3.59
C ILE A 171 4.67 -3.85 -2.21
N VAL A 172 5.15 -2.88 -1.43
CA VAL A 172 4.74 -2.70 -0.04
C VAL A 172 4.05 -1.35 0.10
N SER A 173 2.85 -1.35 0.65
CA SER A 173 2.14 -0.10 0.99
C SER A 173 2.28 0.19 2.47
N SER A 174 2.78 1.39 2.82
CA SER A 174 2.86 1.81 4.24
C SER A 174 1.51 2.17 4.83
N SER A 175 0.46 2.25 4.02
CA SER A 175 -0.94 2.35 4.46
C SER A 175 -1.70 1.02 4.28
N PRO A 176 -2.79 0.78 5.03
CA PRO A 176 -3.74 -0.27 4.71
C PRO A 176 -4.38 -0.09 3.33
N GLN A 177 -5.15 -1.08 2.88
CA GLN A 177 -5.89 -0.99 1.61
C GLN A 177 -6.90 0.16 1.65
N VAL A 178 -6.75 1.13 0.74
CA VAL A 178 -7.70 2.23 0.60
C VAL A 178 -8.96 1.70 -0.11
N ARG A 179 -10.07 1.64 0.62
CA ARG A 179 -11.32 0.97 0.21
C ARG A 179 -12.50 1.91 0.05
N TYR A 180 -12.50 3.03 0.77
CA TYR A 180 -13.68 3.89 0.92
C TYR A 180 -13.36 5.33 0.53
N PRO A 181 -14.31 6.01 -0.15
CA PRO A 181 -14.13 7.38 -0.63
C PRO A 181 -14.17 8.42 0.49
N ASP A 182 -13.59 9.59 0.22
CA ASP A 182 -13.73 10.78 1.05
C ASP A 182 -13.69 12.04 0.18
N TYR A 183 -14.29 13.12 0.67
CA TYR A 183 -14.27 14.43 0.03
C TYR A 183 -12.91 15.15 0.13
N TYR A 184 -12.11 14.83 1.13
CA TYR A 184 -10.83 15.51 1.40
C TYR A 184 -9.68 15.03 0.51
N GLY A 185 -9.80 13.89 -0.14
CA GLY A 185 -8.79 13.34 -1.04
C GLY A 185 -9.01 13.79 -2.48
N ILE A 186 -7.94 14.21 -3.17
CA ILE A 186 -7.99 14.47 -4.61
C ILE A 186 -8.34 13.15 -5.32
N ASP A 187 -9.39 13.17 -6.15
CA ASP A 187 -9.86 12.02 -6.89
C ASP A 187 -10.28 10.79 -6.03
N MET A 188 -10.67 11.01 -4.79
CA MET A 188 -11.10 9.95 -3.87
C MET A 188 -12.62 9.95 -3.62
N ALA A 189 -13.40 10.62 -4.45
CA ALA A 189 -14.86 10.71 -4.27
C ALA A 189 -15.63 9.62 -5.04
N SER A 190 -15.02 8.86 -5.93
CA SER A 190 -15.69 7.88 -6.78
C SER A 190 -15.16 6.46 -6.58
N MET A 191 -16.07 5.48 -6.45
CA MET A 191 -15.73 4.07 -6.20
C MET A 191 -14.87 3.45 -7.31
N ASP A 192 -15.01 3.90 -8.55
CA ASP A 192 -14.25 3.39 -9.70
C ASP A 192 -12.76 3.80 -9.66
N GLN A 193 -12.35 4.65 -8.74
CA GLN A 193 -10.95 5.04 -8.55
C GLN A 193 -10.17 4.05 -7.67
N PHE A 194 -10.85 3.22 -6.87
CA PHE A 194 -10.19 2.32 -5.93
C PHE A 194 -9.91 0.95 -6.55
N ILE A 195 -8.64 0.58 -6.65
CA ILE A 195 -8.26 -0.74 -7.17
C ILE A 195 -8.73 -1.86 -6.23
N ALA A 196 -8.76 -1.63 -4.91
CA ALA A 196 -9.28 -2.57 -3.94
C ALA A 196 -10.79 -2.84 -4.14
N PHE A 197 -11.57 -1.81 -4.49
CA PHE A 197 -12.97 -1.97 -4.83
C PHE A 197 -13.16 -2.78 -6.11
N LYS A 198 -12.40 -2.45 -7.17
CA LYS A 198 -12.44 -3.23 -8.42
C LYS A 198 -12.10 -4.69 -8.19
N ALA A 199 -11.07 -4.97 -7.38
CA ALA A 199 -10.67 -6.32 -7.02
C ALA A 199 -11.80 -7.07 -6.29
N ALA A 200 -12.45 -6.44 -5.31
CA ALA A 200 -13.56 -7.04 -4.59
C ALA A 200 -14.76 -7.32 -5.50
N ILE A 201 -15.12 -6.40 -6.41
CA ILE A 201 -16.19 -6.61 -7.39
C ILE A 201 -15.88 -7.78 -8.33
N GLU A 202 -14.64 -7.89 -8.82
CA GLU A 202 -14.24 -9.03 -9.68
C GLU A 202 -14.28 -10.35 -8.92
N LEU A 203 -13.79 -10.39 -7.67
CA LEU A 203 -13.89 -11.58 -6.82
C LEU A 203 -15.34 -12.01 -6.57
N LEU A 204 -16.27 -11.07 -6.34
CA LEU A 204 -17.70 -11.37 -6.21
C LEU A 204 -18.28 -11.98 -7.48
N LYS A 205 -17.87 -11.48 -8.65
CA LYS A 205 -18.31 -12.04 -9.95
C LYS A 205 -17.76 -13.45 -10.17
N GLU A 206 -16.50 -13.68 -9.89
CA GLU A 206 -15.81 -14.97 -10.07
C GLU A 206 -16.35 -16.06 -9.15
N ARG A 207 -16.81 -15.68 -7.96
CA ARG A 207 -17.39 -16.61 -6.97
C ARG A 207 -18.93 -16.75 -7.10
N ASP A 208 -19.52 -16.18 -8.15
CA ASP A 208 -20.97 -16.14 -8.37
C ASP A 208 -21.78 -15.52 -7.22
N MET A 209 -21.17 -14.52 -6.54
CA MET A 209 -21.77 -13.80 -5.40
C MET A 209 -22.34 -12.44 -5.82
N LYS A 210 -22.91 -12.32 -7.00
CA LYS A 210 -23.47 -11.06 -7.53
C LYS A 210 -24.66 -10.54 -6.72
N ASP A 211 -25.33 -11.43 -5.98
CA ASP A 211 -26.40 -11.09 -5.04
C ASP A 211 -25.92 -10.14 -3.94
N VAL A 212 -24.65 -10.23 -3.52
CA VAL A 212 -24.06 -9.32 -2.54
C VAL A 212 -24.05 -7.89 -3.07
N ILE A 213 -23.69 -7.70 -4.35
CA ILE A 213 -23.67 -6.37 -4.99
C ILE A 213 -25.09 -5.81 -5.05
N ALA A 214 -26.05 -6.60 -5.51
CA ALA A 214 -27.46 -6.19 -5.60
C ALA A 214 -28.02 -5.85 -4.21
N ARG A 215 -27.76 -6.68 -3.20
CA ARG A 215 -28.21 -6.49 -1.83
C ARG A 215 -27.64 -5.20 -1.23
N ALA A 216 -26.32 -4.98 -1.35
CA ALA A 216 -25.67 -3.76 -0.86
C ALA A 216 -26.23 -2.51 -1.56
N TYR A 217 -26.47 -2.59 -2.88
CA TYR A 217 -27.09 -1.50 -3.63
C TYR A 217 -28.49 -1.17 -3.13
N HIS A 218 -29.39 -2.16 -3.04
CA HIS A 218 -30.74 -1.92 -2.55
C HIS A 218 -30.76 -1.38 -1.12
N LYS A 219 -29.93 -1.90 -0.21
CA LYS A 219 -29.82 -1.39 1.15
C LYS A 219 -29.32 0.07 1.18
N SER A 220 -28.30 0.40 0.38
CA SER A 220 -27.80 1.77 0.27
C SER A 220 -28.86 2.72 -0.30
N LYS A 221 -29.57 2.30 -1.34
CA LYS A 221 -30.63 3.11 -1.99
C LYS A 221 -31.84 3.33 -1.08
N ASN A 222 -32.25 2.32 -0.32
CA ASN A 222 -33.39 2.41 0.62
C ASN A 222 -33.13 3.38 1.79
N GLN A 223 -31.89 3.79 2.03
CA GLN A 223 -31.54 4.83 3.00
C GLN A 223 -31.64 6.25 2.46
N THR A 224 -31.83 6.41 1.12
CA THR A 224 -31.95 7.73 0.52
C THR A 224 -33.17 8.44 1.10
N GLY A 225 -32.91 9.55 1.81
CA GLY A 225 -33.97 10.30 2.50
C GLY A 225 -34.07 10.03 4.00
N LEU A 226 -33.37 9.05 4.56
CA LEU A 226 -33.25 8.88 6.00
C LEU A 226 -32.42 10.01 6.64
N PRO A 227 -32.66 10.35 7.91
CA PRO A 227 -31.75 11.17 8.68
C PRO A 227 -30.34 10.59 8.62
N LYS A 228 -29.32 11.44 8.43
CA LYS A 228 -27.92 11.01 8.24
C LYS A 228 -27.42 10.13 9.39
N GLU A 229 -27.89 10.40 10.60
CA GLU A 229 -27.54 9.69 11.84
C GLU A 229 -28.04 8.24 11.88
N GLN A 230 -29.00 7.90 11.01
CA GLN A 230 -29.57 6.54 10.89
C GLN A 230 -28.97 5.75 9.73
N MET A 231 -28.10 6.37 8.93
CA MET A 231 -27.48 5.73 7.79
C MET A 231 -26.37 4.75 8.22
N VAL A 232 -26.30 3.61 7.53
CA VAL A 232 -25.30 2.56 7.72
C VAL A 232 -24.44 2.43 6.45
N ASN A 233 -23.14 2.22 6.60
CA ASN A 233 -22.26 1.94 5.47
C ASN A 233 -22.42 0.49 4.99
N TYR A 234 -23.33 0.27 4.03
CA TYR A 234 -23.55 -1.05 3.43
C TYR A 234 -22.49 -1.45 2.38
N VAL A 235 -21.62 -0.53 1.97
CA VAL A 235 -20.50 -0.86 1.07
C VAL A 235 -19.51 -1.81 1.75
N LYS A 236 -19.48 -1.88 3.05
CA LYS A 236 -18.71 -2.89 3.81
C LYS A 236 -19.07 -4.34 3.40
N GLU A 237 -20.31 -4.60 3.00
CA GLU A 237 -20.75 -5.93 2.56
C GLU A 237 -20.02 -6.41 1.30
N ILE A 238 -19.52 -5.50 0.47
CA ILE A 238 -18.74 -5.82 -0.73
C ILE A 238 -17.40 -6.49 -0.39
N TYR A 239 -16.78 -6.08 0.73
CA TYR A 239 -15.48 -6.60 1.15
C TYR A 239 -15.59 -7.76 2.15
N ALA A 240 -16.72 -7.87 2.85
CA ALA A 240 -16.93 -8.82 3.95
C ALA A 240 -16.64 -10.31 3.60
N PRO A 241 -16.89 -10.81 2.36
CA PRO A 241 -16.61 -12.19 2.01
C PRO A 241 -15.12 -12.53 1.85
N PHE A 242 -14.23 -11.55 1.86
CA PHE A 242 -12.82 -11.73 1.47
C PHE A 242 -11.85 -11.31 2.57
N THR A 243 -10.73 -11.99 2.62
CA THR A 243 -9.58 -11.54 3.41
C THR A 243 -8.83 -10.40 2.71
N ASN A 244 -7.96 -9.70 3.45
CA ASN A 244 -7.11 -8.66 2.88
C ASN A 244 -6.16 -9.23 1.83
N GLU A 245 -5.67 -10.45 2.06
CA GLU A 245 -4.75 -11.17 1.19
C GLU A 245 -5.43 -11.58 -0.12
N GLU A 246 -6.68 -12.04 -0.08
CA GLU A 246 -7.44 -12.38 -1.29
C GLU A 246 -7.68 -11.15 -2.17
N ILE A 247 -8.04 -10.02 -1.55
CA ILE A 247 -8.20 -8.75 -2.27
C ILE A 247 -6.85 -8.31 -2.85
N ALA A 248 -5.75 -8.38 -2.07
CA ALA A 248 -4.41 -8.02 -2.55
C ALA A 248 -3.97 -8.92 -3.72
N ALA A 249 -4.22 -10.22 -3.66
CA ALA A 249 -3.91 -11.15 -4.74
C ALA A 249 -4.67 -10.80 -6.04
N LYS A 250 -5.96 -10.45 -5.93
CA LYS A 250 -6.75 -9.99 -7.08
C LYS A 250 -6.27 -8.63 -7.61
N MET A 251 -5.84 -7.73 -6.74
CA MET A 251 -5.23 -6.48 -7.17
C MET A 251 -3.94 -6.72 -7.97
N VAL A 252 -3.08 -7.65 -7.53
CA VAL A 252 -1.88 -8.07 -8.29
C VAL A 252 -2.25 -8.54 -9.69
N GLU A 253 -3.26 -9.39 -9.81
CA GLU A 253 -3.73 -9.88 -11.11
C GLU A 253 -4.19 -8.73 -12.03
N LEU A 254 -4.94 -7.77 -11.49
CA LEU A 254 -5.44 -6.61 -12.25
C LEU A 254 -4.33 -5.61 -12.63
N LEU A 255 -3.29 -5.50 -11.81
CA LEU A 255 -2.22 -4.51 -11.95
C LEU A 255 -1.01 -5.04 -12.72
N THR A 256 -0.77 -6.35 -12.72
CA THR A 256 0.42 -6.93 -13.37
C THR A 256 0.24 -6.91 -14.90
N PRO A 257 1.14 -6.24 -15.63
CA PRO A 257 1.11 -6.23 -17.09
C PRO A 257 1.33 -7.63 -17.67
N LYS A 258 0.68 -7.89 -18.81
CA LYS A 258 0.93 -9.14 -19.55
C LYS A 258 2.39 -9.22 -19.97
N GLY A 259 3.03 -10.37 -19.73
CA GLY A 259 4.45 -10.60 -20.06
C GLY A 259 5.44 -10.26 -18.95
N THR A 260 4.98 -9.81 -17.78
CA THR A 260 5.81 -9.70 -16.58
C THR A 260 6.36 -11.07 -16.22
N ARG A 261 7.69 -11.15 -16.04
CA ARG A 261 8.42 -12.41 -15.78
C ARG A 261 8.54 -12.70 -14.28
N ALA A 262 8.76 -11.65 -13.49
CA ALA A 262 8.86 -11.76 -12.05
C ALA A 262 7.50 -12.10 -11.42
N LYS A 263 7.53 -12.92 -10.36
CA LYS A 263 6.35 -13.07 -9.49
C LYS A 263 6.11 -11.74 -8.77
N VAL A 264 4.90 -11.18 -8.89
CA VAL A 264 4.52 -9.94 -8.20
C VAL A 264 3.66 -10.26 -6.98
N GLU A 265 3.90 -9.56 -5.88
CA GLU A 265 3.10 -9.65 -4.66
C GLU A 265 2.91 -8.25 -4.08
N ILE A 266 1.78 -8.00 -3.43
CA ILE A 266 1.51 -6.73 -2.74
C ILE A 266 1.29 -7.02 -1.25
N VAL A 267 2.04 -6.31 -0.42
CA VAL A 267 1.95 -6.33 1.04
C VAL A 267 1.39 -5.00 1.52
N TYR A 268 0.41 -5.04 2.39
CA TYR A 268 -0.21 -3.86 2.98
C TYR A 268 0.07 -3.77 4.47
N GLN A 269 0.08 -2.54 4.96
CA GLN A 269 -0.05 -2.27 6.39
C GLN A 269 -1.37 -2.86 6.91
N THR A 270 -1.36 -3.30 8.16
CA THR A 270 -2.57 -3.71 8.88
C THR A 270 -3.22 -2.52 9.58
N LEU A 271 -4.52 -2.62 9.89
CA LEU A 271 -5.19 -1.60 10.72
C LEU A 271 -4.57 -1.54 12.12
N ASP A 272 -4.24 -2.67 12.71
CA ASP A 272 -3.57 -2.73 14.02
C ASP A 272 -2.20 -2.05 13.97
N GLY A 273 -1.39 -2.35 12.93
CA GLY A 273 -0.10 -1.69 12.72
C GLY A 273 -0.22 -0.18 12.50
N LEU A 274 -1.27 0.27 11.81
CA LEU A 274 -1.59 1.69 11.67
C LEU A 274 -1.90 2.33 13.04
N HIS A 275 -2.77 1.71 13.84
CA HIS A 275 -3.14 2.23 15.15
C HIS A 275 -1.98 2.24 16.14
N GLU A 276 -1.12 1.22 16.10
CA GLU A 276 0.10 1.17 16.92
C GLU A 276 1.11 2.24 16.52
N ALA A 277 1.28 2.50 15.21
CA ALA A 277 2.19 3.53 14.72
C ALA A 277 1.67 4.95 14.97
N CYS A 278 0.33 5.14 14.92
CA CYS A 278 -0.34 6.42 15.03
C CYS A 278 -1.40 6.42 16.15
N PRO A 279 -1.02 6.18 17.43
CA PRO A 279 -1.98 5.94 18.52
C PRO A 279 -2.85 7.15 18.86
N SER A 280 -2.45 8.34 18.46
CA SER A 280 -3.22 9.56 18.67
C SER A 280 -4.19 9.88 17.52
N HIS A 281 -4.20 9.07 16.47
CA HIS A 281 -5.10 9.19 15.32
C HIS A 281 -6.21 8.15 15.37
N THR A 282 -7.45 8.61 15.32
CA THR A 282 -8.62 7.73 15.26
C THR A 282 -9.24 7.66 13.88
N GLY A 283 -8.65 8.36 12.90
CA GLY A 283 -9.18 8.49 11.54
C GLY A 283 -8.67 7.40 10.61
N ASP A 284 -9.39 6.28 10.53
CA ASP A 284 -9.05 5.14 9.68
C ASP A 284 -10.14 4.80 8.63
N TRP A 285 -11.13 5.67 8.46
CA TRP A 285 -12.33 5.41 7.65
C TRP A 285 -12.06 5.11 6.18
N TYR A 286 -10.94 5.58 5.61
CA TYR A 286 -10.51 5.20 4.26
C TYR A 286 -10.26 3.70 4.11
N PHE A 287 -9.93 3.05 5.21
CA PHE A 287 -9.54 1.64 5.28
C PHE A 287 -10.63 0.78 5.91
N SER A 288 -11.17 1.22 7.06
CA SER A 288 -12.17 0.51 7.87
C SER A 288 -13.61 0.73 7.36
N GLY A 289 -13.89 1.89 6.76
CA GLY A 289 -15.25 2.35 6.43
C GLY A 289 -16.05 2.84 7.64
N ASP A 290 -15.39 3.03 8.79
CA ASP A 290 -16.00 3.53 10.02
C ASP A 290 -15.91 5.05 10.08
N TYR A 291 -16.77 5.71 9.30
CA TYR A 291 -16.79 7.16 9.21
C TYR A 291 -17.19 7.81 10.53
N PRO A 292 -16.44 8.82 11.01
CA PRO A 292 -16.73 9.52 12.26
C PRO A 292 -17.95 10.44 12.16
N THR A 293 -18.42 10.69 10.93
CA THR A 293 -19.54 11.59 10.68
C THR A 293 -20.62 10.94 9.82
N PRO A 294 -21.90 11.25 10.07
CA PRO A 294 -23.00 10.78 9.22
C PRO A 294 -22.87 11.23 7.75
N GLY A 295 -22.18 12.35 7.51
CA GLY A 295 -21.89 12.85 6.16
C GLY A 295 -20.99 11.91 5.36
N GLY A 296 -19.99 11.31 6.00
CA GLY A 296 -19.12 10.31 5.38
C GLY A 296 -19.86 9.03 4.99
N VAL A 297 -20.76 8.55 5.88
CA VAL A 297 -21.62 7.39 5.58
C VAL A 297 -22.53 7.66 4.37
N LYS A 298 -23.12 8.87 4.31
CA LYS A 298 -23.92 9.29 3.16
C LYS A 298 -23.09 9.30 1.87
N LEU A 299 -21.86 9.83 1.94
CA LEU A 299 -20.96 9.91 0.79
C LEU A 299 -20.66 8.53 0.23
N VAL A 300 -20.23 7.59 1.06
CA VAL A 300 -19.82 6.25 0.59
C VAL A 300 -20.99 5.50 -0.04
N ASN A 301 -22.19 5.56 0.54
CA ASN A 301 -23.38 4.93 -0.03
C ASN A 301 -23.75 5.57 -1.38
N GLN A 302 -23.69 6.91 -1.48
CA GLN A 302 -24.00 7.61 -2.73
C GLN A 302 -22.99 7.29 -3.82
N ALA A 303 -21.68 7.32 -3.52
CA ALA A 303 -20.63 6.97 -4.46
C ALA A 303 -20.79 5.53 -4.98
N PHE A 304 -21.25 4.61 -4.15
CA PHE A 304 -21.55 3.24 -4.56
C PHE A 304 -22.81 3.15 -5.45
N ILE A 305 -23.88 3.86 -5.08
CA ILE A 305 -25.09 3.94 -5.92
C ILE A 305 -24.76 4.48 -7.30
N ASP A 306 -24.03 5.60 -7.37
CA ASP A 306 -23.64 6.24 -8.62
C ASP A 306 -22.78 5.30 -9.48
N TYR A 307 -21.88 4.54 -8.85
CA TYR A 307 -21.08 3.54 -9.55
C TYR A 307 -21.96 2.44 -10.18
N ILE A 308 -22.91 1.89 -9.42
CA ILE A 308 -23.78 0.82 -9.91
C ILE A 308 -24.70 1.33 -11.03
N GLU A 309 -25.32 2.49 -10.87
CA GLU A 309 -26.23 3.08 -11.85
C GLU A 309 -25.51 3.44 -13.16
N LYS A 310 -24.24 3.90 -13.08
CA LYS A 310 -23.40 4.15 -14.25
C LYS A 310 -23.09 2.88 -15.05
N ILE A 311 -22.87 1.73 -14.37
CA ILE A 311 -22.49 0.48 -15.05
C ILE A 311 -23.70 -0.25 -15.60
N TYR A 312 -24.81 -0.30 -14.88
CA TYR A 312 -25.97 -1.09 -15.24
C TYR A 312 -27.06 -0.28 -15.96
N GLN A 313 -26.85 1.02 -16.22
CA GLN A 313 -27.79 1.91 -16.94
C GLN A 313 -29.24 1.69 -16.50
N PHE A 314 -29.50 1.81 -15.20
CA PHE A 314 -30.86 1.72 -14.64
C PHE A 314 -31.64 3.00 -14.89
#